data_0c8b060211457b0e55ab9ed18e75eadd
#
_entry.id   0c8b060211457b0e55ab9ed18e75eadd
#
_cell.length_a   1.000
_cell.length_b   1.000
_cell.length_c   1.000
_cell.angle_alpha   90.00
_cell.angle_beta   90.00
_cell.angle_gamma   90.00
#
_symmetry.space_group_name_H-M   'P 1'
#
loop_
_entity.id
_entity.type
_entity.pdbx_description
1 polymer ?
#
loop_
_entity_poly.entity_id
_entity_poly.type
_entity_poly.pdbx_seq_one_letter_code
_entity_poly.pdbx_strand_id
1 'polypeptide(L)'
;MAMIDSHYIWIEKESPTFDVEITSQPVEKGIDMVDHVQRKARAMPLNGVISGPDAARVLTYLKKASDTGQIVKYVGRTAFTGIISGLATDHDYTIADGYAVSFTITEVLVAQSSYVGKLPLPVKSQAAKIVNSGVKQKKSKKKSGKKDKTKKGKKGKGKKEKEKVQKVKFKKGSPWA
;
A
#
# COMPACT_ATOMS: atom_id res chain seq x y z
N MET A 1 13.67 26.77 -11.19
CA MET A 1 12.75 26.69 -10.05
C MET A 1 12.12 25.30 -10.03
N ALA A 2 12.09 24.68 -8.86
CA ALA A 2 11.44 23.39 -8.64
C ALA A 2 10.36 23.56 -7.58
N MET A 3 9.48 22.57 -7.48
CA MET A 3 8.37 22.58 -6.54
C MET A 3 8.36 21.27 -5.74
N ILE A 4 8.23 21.37 -4.43
CA ILE A 4 7.98 20.22 -3.56
C ILE A 4 6.57 20.37 -3.00
N ASP A 5 5.68 19.49 -3.39
CA ASP A 5 4.23 19.60 -3.18
C ASP A 5 3.70 20.98 -3.62
N SER A 6 3.52 21.92 -2.68
CA SER A 6 3.03 23.27 -2.96
C SER A 6 4.06 24.36 -2.68
N HIS A 7 5.32 24.00 -2.37
CA HIS A 7 6.37 24.94 -2.00
C HIS A 7 7.41 25.06 -3.10
N TYR A 8 7.75 26.30 -3.47
CA TYR A 8 8.79 26.57 -4.44
C TYR A 8 10.17 26.59 -3.78
N ILE A 9 11.13 25.96 -4.44
CA ILE A 9 12.54 25.90 -4.03
C ILE A 9 13.40 26.14 -5.26
N TRP A 10 14.48 26.88 -5.08
CA TRP A 10 15.48 27.08 -6.12
C TRP A 10 16.49 25.96 -6.05
N ILE A 11 16.31 24.91 -6.88
CA ILE A 11 17.24 23.81 -6.99
C ILE A 11 18.31 24.12 -8.02
N GLU A 12 19.55 24.03 -7.60
CA GLU A 12 20.74 24.25 -8.42
C GLU A 12 21.20 22.97 -9.08
N LYS A 13 21.21 21.87 -8.31
CA LYS A 13 21.71 20.59 -8.78
C LYS A 13 20.74 19.47 -8.45
N GLU A 14 20.40 18.69 -9.47
CA GLU A 14 19.67 17.42 -9.39
C GLU A 14 20.61 16.29 -9.85
N SER A 15 20.79 15.24 -9.04
CA SER A 15 21.70 14.14 -9.35
C SER A 15 20.99 12.80 -9.13
N PRO A 16 20.02 12.40 -9.98
CA PRO A 16 19.32 11.13 -9.80
C PRO A 16 20.26 9.94 -9.97
N THR A 17 20.20 8.98 -9.05
CA THR A 17 20.94 7.72 -9.08
C THR A 17 20.02 6.56 -9.43
N PHE A 18 20.49 5.66 -10.29
CA PHE A 18 19.75 4.51 -10.80
C PHE A 18 20.54 3.25 -10.49
N ASP A 19 20.36 2.71 -9.30
CA ASP A 19 21.12 1.55 -8.85
C ASP A 19 20.37 0.25 -9.12
N VAL A 20 21.10 -0.77 -9.48
CA VAL A 20 20.62 -2.14 -9.65
C VAL A 20 21.49 -3.10 -8.83
N GLU A 21 20.87 -4.10 -8.27
CA GLU A 21 21.57 -5.22 -7.63
C GLU A 21 21.64 -6.39 -8.62
N ILE A 22 22.85 -6.86 -8.85
CA ILE A 22 23.13 -7.96 -9.76
C ILE A 22 23.63 -9.13 -8.93
N THR A 23 22.88 -10.22 -8.95
CA THR A 23 23.31 -11.46 -8.31
C THR A 23 24.16 -12.26 -9.27
N SER A 24 25.42 -12.50 -8.91
CA SER A 24 26.33 -13.32 -9.70
C SER A 24 26.69 -14.60 -8.96
N GLN A 25 26.82 -15.68 -9.70
CA GLN A 25 27.30 -16.97 -9.18
C GLN A 25 28.70 -17.28 -9.74
N PRO A 26 29.67 -17.52 -8.85
CA PRO A 26 31.05 -17.82 -9.29
C PRO A 26 31.09 -19.17 -9.99
N VAL A 27 31.81 -19.21 -11.11
CA VAL A 27 32.10 -20.42 -11.85
C VAL A 27 33.60 -20.71 -11.78
N GLU A 28 33.99 -22.01 -11.78
CA GLU A 28 35.41 -22.42 -11.64
C GLU A 28 36.33 -21.90 -12.75
N LYS A 29 35.79 -21.68 -13.94
CA LYS A 29 36.52 -21.14 -15.09
C LYS A 29 35.65 -20.17 -15.86
N GLY A 30 36.13 -18.92 -16.02
CA GLY A 30 35.46 -17.90 -16.82
C GLY A 30 34.94 -16.74 -16.02
N ILE A 31 33.98 -16.01 -16.59
CA ILE A 31 33.31 -14.89 -15.99
C ILE A 31 32.09 -15.42 -15.20
N ASP A 32 31.85 -14.88 -14.03
CA ASP A 32 30.69 -15.23 -13.18
C ASP A 32 29.38 -15.15 -13.97
N MET A 33 28.50 -16.12 -13.75
CA MET A 33 27.15 -16.10 -14.33
C MET A 33 26.24 -15.15 -13.58
N VAL A 34 25.59 -14.25 -14.30
CA VAL A 34 24.56 -13.37 -13.77
C VAL A 34 23.23 -14.10 -13.79
N ASP A 35 22.63 -14.29 -12.62
CA ASP A 35 21.36 -15.00 -12.47
C ASP A 35 20.18 -14.04 -12.43
N HIS A 36 20.27 -12.95 -11.65
CA HIS A 36 19.15 -12.02 -11.43
C HIS A 36 19.62 -10.58 -11.37
N VAL A 37 18.79 -9.68 -11.90
CA VAL A 37 18.99 -8.23 -11.83
C VAL A 37 17.78 -7.61 -11.14
N GLN A 38 17.98 -7.03 -9.95
CA GLN A 38 16.94 -6.37 -9.18
C GLN A 38 17.16 -4.86 -9.16
N ARG A 39 16.12 -4.10 -9.48
CA ARG A 39 16.14 -2.64 -9.37
C ARG A 39 16.06 -2.22 -7.90
N LYS A 40 17.00 -1.37 -7.45
CA LYS A 40 16.93 -0.69 -6.16
C LYS A 40 16.02 0.55 -6.20
N ALA A 41 15.59 1.00 -5.03
CA ALA A 41 14.93 2.28 -4.93
C ALA A 41 15.84 3.40 -5.45
N ARG A 42 15.31 4.24 -6.29
CA ARG A 42 16.07 5.37 -6.84
C ARG A 42 16.25 6.44 -5.76
N ALA A 43 17.41 7.06 -5.76
CA ALA A 43 17.69 8.19 -4.89
C ALA A 43 17.99 9.44 -5.73
N MET A 44 17.53 10.57 -5.27
CA MET A 44 17.76 11.85 -5.94
C MET A 44 18.31 12.88 -4.93
N PRO A 45 19.62 13.01 -4.80
CA PRO A 45 20.25 14.12 -4.08
C PRO A 45 19.94 15.44 -4.76
N LEU A 46 19.53 16.40 -3.96
CA LEU A 46 19.14 17.75 -4.37
C LEU A 46 19.93 18.77 -3.55
N ASN A 47 20.50 19.75 -4.23
CA ASN A 47 21.13 20.90 -3.61
C ASN A 47 20.47 22.16 -4.15
N GLY A 48 20.16 23.08 -3.26
CA GLY A 48 19.48 24.30 -3.66
C GLY A 48 19.42 25.35 -2.57
N VAL A 49 18.70 26.41 -2.85
CA VAL A 49 18.52 27.55 -1.96
C VAL A 49 17.04 27.83 -1.78
N ILE A 50 16.66 28.09 -0.54
CA ILE A 50 15.34 28.61 -0.19
C ILE A 50 15.52 30.05 0.18
N SER A 51 14.91 30.97 -0.56
CA SER A 51 15.01 32.42 -0.32
C SER A 51 13.66 33.12 -0.38
N GLY A 52 13.55 34.26 0.24
CA GLY A 52 12.36 35.09 0.25
C GLY A 52 11.55 35.02 1.55
N PRO A 53 10.43 35.76 1.63
CA PRO A 53 9.66 35.94 2.88
C PRO A 53 9.12 34.65 3.45
N ASP A 54 8.89 33.64 2.60
CA ASP A 54 8.37 32.33 2.99
C ASP A 54 9.48 31.28 3.30
N ALA A 55 10.76 31.67 3.25
CA ALA A 55 11.89 30.74 3.40
C ALA A 55 11.81 29.92 4.71
N ALA A 56 11.54 30.58 5.84
CA ALA A 56 11.40 29.92 7.13
C ALA A 56 10.23 28.92 7.18
N ARG A 57 9.13 29.23 6.49
CA ARG A 57 7.94 28.36 6.40
C ARG A 57 8.25 27.13 5.58
N VAL A 58 8.91 27.27 4.45
CA VAL A 58 9.33 26.16 3.59
C VAL A 58 10.30 25.25 4.34
N LEU A 59 11.28 25.84 5.05
CA LEU A 59 12.23 25.10 5.86
C LEU A 59 11.53 24.29 6.97
N THR A 60 10.57 24.88 7.66
CA THR A 60 9.77 24.20 8.69
C THR A 60 8.99 23.05 8.10
N TYR A 61 8.43 23.23 6.91
CA TYR A 61 7.75 22.17 6.17
C TYR A 61 8.69 21.01 5.85
N LEU A 62 9.89 21.28 5.29
CA LEU A 62 10.87 20.24 4.95
C LEU A 62 11.34 19.46 6.18
N LYS A 63 11.62 20.14 7.29
CA LYS A 63 11.97 19.50 8.57
C LYS A 63 10.85 18.56 9.02
N LYS A 64 9.60 19.04 9.04
CA LYS A 64 8.45 18.23 9.40
C LYS A 64 8.26 17.04 8.47
N ALA A 65 8.37 17.22 7.16
CA ALA A 65 8.23 16.15 6.18
C ALA A 65 9.32 15.08 6.35
N SER A 66 10.55 15.48 6.65
CA SER A 66 11.66 14.58 6.96
C SER A 66 11.43 13.80 8.26
N ASP A 67 11.02 14.48 9.33
CA ASP A 67 10.79 13.87 10.66
C ASP A 67 9.62 12.89 10.67
N THR A 68 8.55 13.21 9.93
CA THR A 68 7.35 12.36 9.84
C THR A 68 7.46 11.26 8.79
N GLY A 69 8.48 11.29 7.93
CA GLY A 69 8.58 10.36 6.80
C GLY A 69 7.45 10.54 5.78
N GLN A 70 6.99 11.77 5.59
CA GLN A 70 5.92 12.08 4.65
C GLN A 70 6.38 11.84 3.22
N ILE A 71 5.50 11.22 2.40
CA ILE A 71 5.74 11.08 0.97
C ILE A 71 5.54 12.45 0.31
N VAL A 72 6.58 12.96 -0.32
CA VAL A 72 6.58 14.24 -1.03
C VAL A 72 6.66 14.05 -2.53
N LYS A 73 6.05 14.96 -3.27
CA LYS A 73 6.14 15.03 -4.73
C LYS A 73 7.06 16.18 -5.12
N TYR A 74 8.17 15.82 -5.71
CA TYR A 74 9.12 16.75 -6.29
C TYR A 74 8.82 16.93 -7.79
N VAL A 75 8.79 18.18 -8.25
CA VAL A 75 8.64 18.53 -9.65
C VAL A 75 9.71 19.56 -10.00
N GLY A 76 10.79 19.09 -10.61
CA GLY A 76 11.87 19.88 -11.15
C GLY A 76 11.99 19.65 -12.65
N ARG A 77 13.21 19.35 -13.12
CA ARG A 77 13.44 18.83 -14.48
C ARG A 77 12.90 17.42 -14.60
N THR A 78 12.94 16.66 -13.51
CA THR A 78 12.35 15.33 -13.38
C THR A 78 11.27 15.35 -12.30
N ALA A 79 10.15 14.68 -12.52
CA ALA A 79 9.16 14.46 -11.47
C ALA A 79 9.57 13.24 -10.64
N PHE A 80 9.56 13.38 -9.31
CA PHE A 80 9.99 12.34 -8.40
C PHE A 80 9.10 12.28 -7.16
N THR A 81 8.74 11.08 -6.73
CA THR A 81 7.91 10.89 -5.53
C THR A 81 8.64 9.99 -4.55
N GLY A 82 8.79 10.44 -3.33
CA GLY A 82 9.55 9.68 -2.33
C GLY A 82 9.53 10.33 -0.96
N ILE A 83 10.42 9.89 -0.09
CA ILE A 83 10.61 10.40 1.27
C ILE A 83 11.92 11.18 1.33
N ILE A 84 11.90 12.29 2.05
CA ILE A 84 13.08 13.12 2.27
C ILE A 84 13.98 12.47 3.33
N SER A 85 15.26 12.38 3.03
CA SER A 85 16.29 11.88 3.93
C SER A 85 17.53 12.80 3.89
N GLY A 86 18.28 12.87 4.99
CA GLY A 86 19.54 13.59 5.05
C GLY A 86 19.40 15.09 4.82
N LEU A 87 18.37 15.73 5.37
CA LEU A 87 18.17 17.16 5.26
C LEU A 87 19.25 17.91 6.04
N ALA A 88 20.11 18.63 5.34
CA ALA A 88 21.07 19.56 5.90
C ALA A 88 20.74 21.00 5.45
N THR A 89 20.96 21.93 6.34
CA THR A 89 20.70 23.36 6.10
C THR A 89 21.88 24.17 6.53
N ASP A 90 22.41 25.02 5.63
CA ASP A 90 23.52 25.88 5.88
C ASP A 90 23.07 27.35 5.83
N HIS A 91 23.59 28.13 6.79
CA HIS A 91 23.40 29.56 6.85
C HIS A 91 24.72 30.22 6.52
N ASP A 92 24.78 30.90 5.41
CA ASP A 92 25.98 31.59 4.97
C ASP A 92 25.69 33.09 4.76
N TYR A 93 26.72 33.88 4.93
CA TYR A 93 26.66 35.33 4.70
C TYR A 93 26.35 35.71 3.24
N THR A 94 26.53 34.79 2.32
CA THR A 94 26.26 35.00 0.90
C THR A 94 24.77 35.05 0.58
N ILE A 95 23.93 34.50 1.47
CA ILE A 95 22.48 34.42 1.30
C ILE A 95 21.81 35.26 2.39
N ALA A 96 21.40 36.46 2.05
CA ALA A 96 20.89 37.45 3.02
C ALA A 96 19.55 37.01 3.65
N ASP A 97 18.59 36.52 2.83
CA ASP A 97 17.23 36.16 3.26
C ASP A 97 16.88 34.71 2.89
N GLY A 98 17.76 33.77 3.25
CA GLY A 98 17.53 32.39 2.85
C GLY A 98 18.41 31.36 3.53
N TYR A 99 18.28 30.15 3.07
CA TYR A 99 19.00 28.99 3.56
C TYR A 99 19.49 28.16 2.38
N ALA A 100 20.75 27.76 2.39
CA ALA A 100 21.22 26.70 1.53
C ALA A 100 20.71 25.38 2.09
N VAL A 101 20.17 24.50 1.25
CA VAL A 101 19.60 23.23 1.66
C VAL A 101 20.14 22.10 0.79
N SER A 102 20.46 21.00 1.42
CA SER A 102 20.80 19.76 0.76
C SER A 102 20.02 18.61 1.36
N PHE A 103 19.43 17.77 0.52
CA PHE A 103 18.66 16.60 0.95
C PHE A 103 18.56 15.59 -0.17
N THR A 104 18.21 14.37 0.18
CA THR A 104 18.00 13.30 -0.78
C THR A 104 16.56 12.84 -0.74
N ILE A 105 15.91 12.70 -1.88
CA ILE A 105 14.60 12.06 -1.98
C ILE A 105 14.80 10.61 -2.41
N THR A 106 14.33 9.67 -1.59
CA THR A 106 14.35 8.23 -1.90
C THR A 106 12.99 7.80 -2.41
N GLU A 107 12.96 7.14 -3.57
CA GLU A 107 11.74 6.65 -4.21
C GLU A 107 10.99 5.66 -3.31
N VAL A 108 9.68 5.85 -3.18
CA VAL A 108 8.79 4.95 -2.45
C VAL A 108 7.74 4.41 -3.39
N LEU A 109 7.67 3.09 -3.48
CA LEU A 109 6.60 2.39 -4.20
C LEU A 109 5.50 2.04 -3.19
N VAL A 110 4.35 2.67 -3.34
CA VAL A 110 3.17 2.34 -2.53
C VAL A 110 2.50 1.10 -3.12
N ALA A 111 2.52 0.00 -2.36
CA ALA A 111 1.80 -1.20 -2.74
C ALA A 111 0.29 -0.94 -2.68
N GLN A 112 -0.40 -1.20 -3.78
CA GLN A 112 -1.86 -1.19 -3.81
C GLN A 112 -2.37 -2.58 -3.43
N SER A 113 -3.33 -2.64 -2.51
CA SER A 113 -4.00 -3.90 -2.18
C SER A 113 -4.72 -4.44 -3.40
N SER A 114 -4.52 -5.73 -3.70
CA SER A 114 -5.26 -6.39 -4.75
C SER A 114 -6.72 -6.57 -4.32
N TYR A 115 -7.65 -6.09 -5.14
CA TYR A 115 -9.07 -6.15 -4.84
C TYR A 115 -9.69 -7.42 -5.43
N VAL A 116 -10.06 -8.35 -4.55
CA VAL A 116 -10.65 -9.65 -4.92
C VAL A 116 -11.95 -9.52 -5.75
N GLY A 117 -12.60 -8.36 -5.66
CA GLY A 117 -13.79 -8.02 -6.47
C GLY A 117 -13.60 -8.10 -7.99
N LYS A 118 -12.35 -7.97 -8.47
CA LYS A 118 -12.00 -8.02 -9.90
C LYS A 118 -11.59 -9.41 -10.41
N LEU A 119 -11.61 -10.44 -9.54
CA LEU A 119 -11.29 -11.79 -9.96
C LEU A 119 -12.35 -12.32 -10.95
N PRO A 120 -11.93 -13.14 -11.95
CA PRO A 120 -12.84 -13.74 -12.89
C PRO A 120 -13.94 -14.55 -12.21
N LEU A 121 -15.12 -14.57 -12.79
CA LEU A 121 -16.31 -15.31 -12.30
C LEU A 121 -16.03 -16.76 -11.87
N PRO A 122 -15.20 -17.56 -12.57
CA PRO A 122 -14.92 -18.95 -12.16
C PRO A 122 -14.26 -19.05 -10.78
N VAL A 123 -13.36 -18.14 -10.45
CA VAL A 123 -12.65 -18.12 -9.16
C VAL A 123 -13.61 -17.73 -8.03
N LYS A 124 -14.49 -16.76 -8.26
CA LYS A 124 -15.54 -16.38 -7.30
C LYS A 124 -16.51 -17.52 -7.02
N SER A 125 -16.91 -18.27 -8.05
CA SER A 125 -17.82 -19.40 -7.90
C SER A 125 -17.19 -20.57 -7.13
N GLN A 126 -15.90 -20.81 -7.33
CA GLN A 126 -15.16 -21.82 -6.59
C GLN A 126 -14.98 -21.45 -5.12
N ALA A 127 -14.66 -20.18 -4.81
CA ALA A 127 -14.56 -19.70 -3.44
C ALA A 127 -15.91 -19.75 -2.70
N ALA A 128 -17.02 -19.44 -3.39
CA ALA A 128 -18.36 -19.52 -2.81
C ALA A 128 -18.80 -20.96 -2.49
N LYS A 129 -18.35 -21.97 -3.29
CA LYS A 129 -18.63 -23.38 -3.01
C LYS A 129 -17.85 -23.92 -1.81
N ILE A 130 -16.64 -23.44 -1.58
CA ILE A 130 -15.81 -23.88 -0.46
C ILE A 130 -16.40 -23.44 0.89
N VAL A 131 -17.04 -22.27 0.96
CA VAL A 131 -17.65 -21.75 2.20
C VAL A 131 -18.76 -22.68 2.72
N ASN A 132 -19.41 -23.46 1.84
CA ASN A 132 -20.51 -24.37 2.19
C ASN A 132 -20.10 -25.84 2.29
N SER A 133 -18.82 -26.18 2.07
CA SER A 133 -18.34 -27.57 2.18
C SER A 133 -18.27 -27.95 3.67
N GLY A 134 -19.16 -28.85 4.07
CA GLY A 134 -19.25 -29.35 5.44
C GLY A 134 -20.54 -28.98 6.21
N VAL A 135 -21.39 -28.15 5.65
CA VAL A 135 -22.68 -27.83 6.26
C VAL A 135 -23.77 -28.76 5.62
N LYS A 136 -24.26 -29.70 6.38
CA LYS A 136 -25.36 -30.55 5.96
C LYS A 136 -26.64 -29.71 5.84
N GLN A 137 -27.06 -29.41 4.62
CA GLN A 137 -28.33 -28.71 4.41
C GLN A 137 -29.50 -29.58 4.93
N LYS A 138 -30.25 -29.10 5.88
CA LYS A 138 -31.52 -29.74 6.29
C LYS A 138 -32.48 -29.64 5.14
N LYS A 139 -32.86 -30.83 4.58
CA LYS A 139 -33.99 -30.90 3.65
C LYS A 139 -35.19 -30.29 4.35
N SER A 140 -35.71 -29.18 3.85
CA SER A 140 -36.96 -28.61 4.33
C SER A 140 -38.08 -29.62 4.08
N LYS A 141 -38.67 -30.20 5.15
CA LYS A 141 -39.88 -30.99 5.03
C LYS A 141 -40.97 -30.04 4.51
N LYS A 142 -41.36 -30.25 3.23
CA LYS A 142 -42.59 -29.68 2.71
C LYS A 142 -43.74 -30.22 3.57
N LYS A 143 -44.28 -29.38 4.45
CA LYS A 143 -45.58 -29.62 5.05
C LYS A 143 -46.63 -29.31 3.98
N SER A 144 -47.25 -30.35 3.47
CA SER A 144 -48.49 -30.31 2.70
C SER A 144 -49.57 -29.61 3.54
N GLY A 145 -50.32 -28.74 2.88
CA GLY A 145 -51.20 -27.79 3.50
C GLY A 145 -52.38 -28.36 4.29
N LYS A 146 -52.84 -27.54 5.19
CA LYS A 146 -54.28 -27.42 5.52
C LYS A 146 -54.59 -25.95 5.78
N LYS A 147 -55.49 -25.43 4.98
CA LYS A 147 -56.14 -24.15 5.19
C LYS A 147 -56.84 -24.15 6.53
N ASP A 148 -56.69 -23.13 7.33
CA ASP A 148 -57.85 -22.48 7.93
C ASP A 148 -57.59 -21.04 8.25
N LYS A 149 -58.70 -20.31 8.20
CA LYS A 149 -58.84 -18.85 8.20
C LYS A 149 -58.65 -18.26 9.59
N THR A 150 -58.33 -17.00 9.56
CA THR A 150 -58.77 -15.88 10.35
C THR A 150 -57.83 -15.22 11.37
N LYS A 151 -57.70 -13.92 11.11
CA LYS A 151 -57.62 -12.76 11.98
C LYS A 151 -56.28 -12.27 12.55
N LYS A 152 -55.99 -11.06 12.02
CA LYS A 152 -55.56 -9.81 12.74
C LYS A 152 -54.33 -9.81 13.65
N GLY A 153 -53.32 -9.11 13.15
CA GLY A 153 -52.68 -7.99 13.85
C GLY A 153 -51.74 -8.28 15.01
N LYS A 154 -50.46 -8.13 14.79
CA LYS A 154 -49.62 -7.27 15.63
C LYS A 154 -48.16 -7.29 15.14
N LYS A 155 -47.58 -6.07 15.02
CA LYS A 155 -46.14 -5.82 14.89
C LYS A 155 -45.36 -6.62 15.93
N GLY A 156 -44.34 -7.38 15.50
CA GLY A 156 -43.40 -8.05 16.39
C GLY A 156 -42.01 -8.10 15.76
N LYS A 157 -41.09 -7.47 16.42
CA LYS A 157 -39.63 -7.37 16.18
C LYS A 157 -39.01 -8.66 15.65
N GLY A 158 -38.28 -8.55 14.55
CA GLY A 158 -37.44 -9.63 14.02
C GLY A 158 -36.33 -10.02 15.00
N LYS A 159 -36.47 -11.20 15.58
CA LYS A 159 -35.44 -11.89 16.34
C LYS A 159 -34.55 -12.62 15.33
N LYS A 160 -33.31 -12.16 15.13
CA LYS A 160 -32.32 -12.91 14.36
C LYS A 160 -32.04 -14.23 15.07
N GLU A 161 -32.56 -15.34 14.56
CA GLU A 161 -32.15 -16.68 14.98
C GLU A 161 -30.68 -16.89 14.56
N LYS A 162 -29.83 -17.10 15.54
CA LYS A 162 -28.45 -17.56 15.33
C LYS A 162 -28.51 -19.01 14.83
N GLU A 163 -28.11 -19.24 13.59
CA GLU A 163 -27.93 -20.60 13.05
C GLU A 163 -26.94 -21.38 13.94
N LYS A 164 -27.43 -22.43 14.57
CA LYS A 164 -26.61 -23.37 15.34
C LYS A 164 -25.91 -24.31 14.37
N VAL A 165 -24.60 -24.13 14.24
CA VAL A 165 -23.73 -25.06 13.48
C VAL A 165 -23.78 -26.43 14.15
N GLN A 166 -24.27 -27.46 13.47
CA GLN A 166 -24.27 -28.84 13.96
C GLN A 166 -22.96 -29.53 13.57
N LYS A 167 -22.25 -30.07 14.57
CA LYS A 167 -21.03 -30.86 14.37
C LYS A 167 -21.38 -32.17 13.62
N VAL A 168 -20.69 -32.44 12.53
CA VAL A 168 -20.80 -33.68 11.78
C VAL A 168 -20.08 -34.78 12.57
N LYS A 169 -20.81 -35.85 12.99
CA LYS A 169 -20.20 -37.03 13.59
C LYS A 169 -19.95 -38.06 12.47
N PHE A 170 -18.72 -38.49 12.32
CA PHE A 170 -18.35 -39.55 11.40
C PHE A 170 -18.79 -40.91 11.93
N LYS A 171 -19.22 -41.85 11.05
CA LYS A 171 -19.53 -43.21 11.45
C LYS A 171 -18.24 -43.94 11.86
N LYS A 172 -18.31 -44.78 12.90
CA LYS A 172 -17.20 -45.65 13.30
C LYS A 172 -16.78 -46.53 12.09
N GLY A 173 -15.48 -46.49 11.74
CA GLY A 173 -14.92 -47.18 10.58
C GLY A 173 -14.65 -46.27 9.37
N SER A 174 -14.87 -44.97 9.47
CA SER A 174 -14.42 -44.02 8.48
C SER A 174 -12.91 -43.72 8.68
N PRO A 175 -12.11 -43.62 7.59
CA PRO A 175 -10.69 -43.28 7.70
C PRO A 175 -10.41 -41.89 8.32
N TRP A 176 -11.45 -41.13 8.65
CA TRP A 176 -11.40 -39.78 9.24
C TRP A 176 -12.13 -39.70 10.60
N ALA A 177 -12.33 -40.80 11.29
CA ALA A 177 -12.98 -40.87 12.61
C ALA A 177 -11.95 -40.82 13.75
#